data_13eb33660ecd883da1c5a3a9c157fff1
#
_entry.id   13eb33660ecd883da1c5a3a9c157fff1
#
_cell.length_a   1.000
_cell.length_b   1.000
_cell.length_c   1.000
_cell.angle_alpha   90.00
_cell.angle_beta   90.00
_cell.angle_gamma   90.00
#
_symmetry.space_group_name_H-M   'P 1'
#
loop_
_entity.id
_entity.type
_entity.pdbx_description
1 polymer ?
#
loop_
_entity_poly.entity_id
_entity_poly.type
_entity_poly.pdbx_seq_one_letter_code
_entity_poly.pdbx_strand_id
1 'polypeptide(L)'
;MAMTAQYIPAAYSLTAVGAWGASDFLGGVGARRVNAFLFTAIVHISGLVVVGALALMTGAPFPGNASLVWSLIAGSLGGIALALFYRALASGNMGLVAPVAAVLGAAIPTIVTAFAEGFPGYRHVLGFILAGIGVWLISRTEAGVGRPKGLGMAVLAGIGFAGFYLCIHQAGNASALWVAACSRSAALLVTGSIVLFGRHLRAVAAPVLGIAAVAGILDISGTIVFIRASQIGRLDDAVVLSSLYPAVTVVLARIFLHEHFSRARTIGMVAALAAVPMIAG
;
A
#
# COMPACT_ATOMS: atom_id res chain seq x y z
N MET A 1 18.11 -18.33 -18.87
CA MET A 1 17.36 -18.54 -17.62
C MET A 1 17.77 -17.61 -16.47
N ALA A 2 19.04 -17.24 -16.28
CA ALA A 2 19.46 -16.34 -15.21
C ALA A 2 18.89 -14.90 -15.30
N MET A 3 18.81 -14.33 -16.51
CA MET A 3 18.29 -12.97 -16.73
C MET A 3 16.80 -12.82 -16.40
N THR A 4 15.99 -13.87 -16.51
CA THR A 4 14.56 -13.81 -16.17
C THR A 4 14.31 -13.83 -14.67
N ALA A 5 15.11 -14.51 -13.89
CA ALA A 5 14.95 -14.60 -12.42
C ALA A 5 15.19 -13.26 -11.71
N GLN A 6 16.05 -12.42 -12.26
CA GLN A 6 16.39 -11.09 -11.74
C GLN A 6 15.19 -10.12 -11.71
N TYR A 7 14.27 -10.24 -12.67
CA TYR A 7 13.11 -9.34 -12.78
C TYR A 7 11.87 -9.82 -12.02
N ILE A 8 11.90 -11.03 -11.43
CA ILE A 8 10.73 -11.58 -10.72
C ILE A 8 10.31 -10.69 -9.53
N PRO A 9 11.23 -10.21 -8.65
CA PRO A 9 10.84 -9.32 -7.56
C PRO A 9 10.18 -8.04 -8.05
N ALA A 10 10.71 -7.44 -9.12
CA ALA A 10 10.15 -6.24 -9.72
C ALA A 10 8.76 -6.50 -10.32
N ALA A 11 8.55 -7.64 -10.98
CA ALA A 11 7.24 -8.01 -11.50
C ALA A 11 6.20 -8.17 -10.39
N TYR A 12 6.56 -8.79 -9.26
CA TYR A 12 5.68 -8.86 -8.10
C TYR A 12 5.37 -7.47 -7.52
N SER A 13 6.38 -6.60 -7.38
CA SER A 13 6.18 -5.22 -6.91
C SER A 13 5.26 -4.41 -7.83
N LEU A 14 5.43 -4.52 -9.15
CA LEU A 14 4.57 -3.83 -10.12
C LEU A 14 3.14 -4.41 -10.13
N THR A 15 2.98 -5.71 -9.88
CA THR A 15 1.64 -6.30 -9.68
C THR A 15 0.98 -5.72 -8.43
N ALA A 16 1.74 -5.54 -7.34
CA ALA A 16 1.25 -4.86 -6.14
C ALA A 16 0.81 -3.42 -6.42
N VAL A 17 1.54 -2.68 -7.27
CA VAL A 17 1.17 -1.32 -7.72
C VAL A 17 -0.23 -1.30 -8.33
N GLY A 18 -0.53 -2.22 -9.25
CA GLY A 18 -1.85 -2.31 -9.88
C GLY A 18 -2.95 -2.60 -8.88
N ALA A 19 -2.72 -3.60 -8.03
CA ALA A 19 -3.68 -4.07 -7.04
C ALA A 19 -3.95 -3.01 -5.96
N TRP A 20 -2.90 -2.46 -5.34
CA TRP A 20 -3.05 -1.42 -4.32
C TRP A 20 -3.61 -0.11 -4.87
N GLY A 21 -3.12 0.34 -6.04
CA GLY A 21 -3.63 1.57 -6.63
C GLY A 21 -5.11 1.51 -6.98
N ALA A 22 -5.60 0.35 -7.46
CA ALA A 22 -7.03 0.14 -7.70
C ALA A 22 -7.81 0.04 -6.36
N SER A 23 -7.28 -0.67 -5.35
CA SER A 23 -7.87 -0.73 -4.03
C SER A 23 -8.00 0.65 -3.38
N ASP A 24 -6.96 1.47 -3.47
CA ASP A 24 -6.93 2.81 -2.88
C ASP A 24 -7.91 3.77 -3.54
N PHE A 25 -8.05 3.67 -4.86
CA PHE A 25 -9.10 4.40 -5.58
C PHE A 25 -10.49 4.03 -5.05
N LEU A 26 -10.79 2.72 -4.96
CA LEU A 26 -12.06 2.24 -4.42
C LEU A 26 -12.22 2.62 -2.94
N GLY A 27 -11.14 2.55 -2.16
CA GLY A 27 -11.08 2.97 -0.77
C GLY A 27 -11.45 4.44 -0.57
N GLY A 28 -10.86 5.30 -1.39
CA GLY A 28 -11.17 6.72 -1.39
C GLY A 28 -12.62 7.03 -1.78
N VAL A 29 -13.17 6.32 -2.77
CA VAL A 29 -14.57 6.47 -3.21
C VAL A 29 -15.52 5.92 -2.14
N GLY A 30 -15.24 4.76 -1.56
CA GLY A 30 -16.09 4.11 -0.57
C GLY A 30 -16.11 4.85 0.77
N ALA A 31 -14.96 5.33 1.24
CA ALA A 31 -14.85 6.08 2.49
C ALA A 31 -15.50 7.48 2.46
N ARG A 32 -15.91 7.96 1.29
CA ARG A 32 -16.79 9.16 1.18
C ARG A 32 -18.25 8.86 1.54
N ARG A 33 -18.66 7.60 1.49
CA ARG A 33 -20.08 7.18 1.64
C ARG A 33 -20.40 6.64 3.03
N VAL A 34 -19.38 6.17 3.77
CA VAL A 34 -19.50 5.64 5.13
C VAL A 34 -18.28 6.06 5.96
N ASN A 35 -18.33 5.83 7.27
CA ASN A 35 -17.16 6.05 8.13
C ASN A 35 -15.96 5.26 7.62
N ALA A 36 -14.80 5.93 7.47
CA ALA A 36 -13.60 5.33 6.88
C ALA A 36 -13.08 4.12 7.66
N PHE A 37 -13.16 4.12 9.00
CA PHE A 37 -12.76 2.97 9.82
C PHE A 37 -13.69 1.77 9.60
N LEU A 38 -15.01 2.01 9.49
CA LEU A 38 -15.98 0.96 9.18
C LEU A 38 -15.73 0.39 7.78
N PHE A 39 -15.51 1.25 6.78
CA PHE A 39 -15.18 0.82 5.43
C PHE A 39 -13.92 -0.04 5.42
N THR A 40 -12.85 0.42 6.08
CA THR A 40 -11.57 -0.31 6.15
C THR A 40 -11.71 -1.65 6.89
N ALA A 41 -12.52 -1.72 7.95
CA ALA A 41 -12.80 -2.99 8.62
C ALA A 41 -13.46 -4.00 7.67
N ILE A 42 -14.41 -3.58 6.81
CA ILE A 42 -15.03 -4.45 5.80
C ILE A 42 -14.01 -4.88 4.74
N VAL A 43 -13.13 -3.98 4.30
CA VAL A 43 -11.98 -4.29 3.43
C VAL A 43 -11.09 -5.36 4.06
N HIS A 44 -10.81 -5.25 5.36
CA HIS A 44 -10.02 -6.26 6.06
C HIS A 44 -10.73 -7.60 6.20
N ILE A 45 -12.05 -7.61 6.43
CA ILE A 45 -12.85 -8.84 6.47
C ILE A 45 -12.77 -9.56 5.12
N SER A 46 -13.04 -8.87 4.02
CA SER A 46 -13.05 -9.49 2.69
C SER A 46 -11.65 -10.02 2.30
N GLY A 47 -10.59 -9.25 2.58
CA GLY A 47 -9.21 -9.69 2.36
C GLY A 47 -8.84 -10.89 3.23
N LEU A 48 -9.25 -10.91 4.50
CA LEU A 48 -8.98 -12.02 5.42
C LEU A 48 -9.66 -13.31 4.97
N VAL A 49 -10.92 -13.23 4.53
CA VAL A 49 -11.64 -14.39 4.00
C VAL A 49 -10.90 -15.00 2.82
N VAL A 50 -10.47 -14.17 1.87
CA VAL A 50 -9.75 -14.65 0.67
C VAL A 50 -8.40 -15.25 1.04
N VAL A 51 -7.56 -14.54 1.77
CA VAL A 51 -6.20 -15.05 2.08
C VAL A 51 -6.24 -16.21 3.05
N GLY A 52 -7.18 -16.22 4.01
CA GLY A 52 -7.38 -17.34 4.92
C GLY A 52 -7.81 -18.61 4.18
N ALA A 53 -8.76 -18.48 3.26
CA ALA A 53 -9.17 -19.60 2.41
C ALA A 53 -7.98 -20.13 1.58
N LEU A 54 -7.22 -19.25 0.92
CA LEU A 54 -6.03 -19.64 0.15
C LEU A 54 -4.96 -20.31 1.01
N ALA A 55 -4.69 -19.78 2.21
CA ALA A 55 -3.71 -20.36 3.12
C ALA A 55 -4.09 -21.78 3.58
N LEU A 56 -5.37 -21.99 3.87
CA LEU A 56 -5.89 -23.31 4.24
C LEU A 56 -5.90 -24.29 3.06
N MET A 57 -6.36 -23.86 1.89
CA MET A 57 -6.46 -24.71 0.70
C MET A 57 -5.09 -25.14 0.16
N THR A 58 -4.07 -24.32 0.30
CA THR A 58 -2.70 -24.65 -0.16
C THR A 58 -1.94 -25.55 0.81
N GLY A 59 -2.45 -25.78 2.01
CA GLY A 59 -1.76 -26.56 3.04
C GLY A 59 -0.42 -25.93 3.47
N ALA A 60 -0.25 -24.63 3.25
CA ALA A 60 0.98 -23.92 3.59
C ALA A 60 1.28 -24.03 5.10
N PRO A 61 2.55 -24.22 5.52
CA PRO A 61 2.89 -24.33 6.92
C PRO A 61 2.60 -23.03 7.66
N PHE A 62 2.02 -23.16 8.87
CA PHE A 62 1.76 -22.00 9.74
C PHE A 62 3.09 -21.39 10.21
N PRO A 63 3.20 -20.06 10.32
CA PRO A 63 4.44 -19.40 10.67
C PRO A 63 4.89 -19.70 12.11
N GLY A 64 6.19 -19.74 12.34
CA GLY A 64 6.75 -19.81 13.69
C GLY A 64 6.50 -18.52 14.48
N ASN A 65 6.73 -18.59 15.80
CA ASN A 65 6.38 -17.52 16.74
C ASN A 65 6.96 -16.14 16.35
N ALA A 66 8.20 -16.07 15.91
CA ALA A 66 8.80 -14.79 15.50
C ALA A 66 8.10 -14.18 14.30
N SER A 67 7.87 -14.95 13.23
CA SER A 67 7.14 -14.50 12.04
C SER A 67 5.70 -14.13 12.37
N LEU A 68 5.05 -14.87 13.27
CA LEU A 68 3.69 -14.55 13.75
C LEU A 68 3.65 -13.20 14.44
N VAL A 69 4.56 -12.94 15.40
CA VAL A 69 4.62 -11.68 16.14
C VAL A 69 4.86 -10.51 15.19
N TRP A 70 5.83 -10.62 14.29
CA TRP A 70 6.09 -9.55 13.32
C TRP A 70 4.93 -9.32 12.37
N SER A 71 4.24 -10.38 11.94
CA SER A 71 3.02 -10.26 11.11
C SER A 71 1.89 -9.53 11.85
N LEU A 72 1.70 -9.81 13.14
CA LEU A 72 0.66 -9.15 13.95
C LEU A 72 0.99 -7.66 14.18
N ILE A 73 2.26 -7.32 14.45
CA ILE A 73 2.71 -5.93 14.57
C ILE A 73 2.51 -5.20 13.24
N ALA A 74 2.95 -5.81 12.12
CA ALA A 74 2.75 -5.26 10.79
C ALA A 74 1.28 -4.95 10.52
N GLY A 75 0.40 -5.91 10.81
CA GLY A 75 -1.04 -5.76 10.62
C GLY A 75 -1.66 -4.66 11.47
N SER A 76 -1.21 -4.51 12.71
CA SER A 76 -1.68 -3.43 13.59
C SER A 76 -1.31 -2.06 13.05
N LEU A 77 -0.06 -1.87 12.62
CA LEU A 77 0.42 -0.62 12.03
C LEU A 77 -0.26 -0.35 10.68
N GLY A 78 -0.28 -1.35 9.78
CA GLY A 78 -0.88 -1.24 8.46
C GLY A 78 -2.40 -1.02 8.50
N GLY A 79 -3.10 -1.62 9.45
CA GLY A 79 -4.54 -1.46 9.62
C GLY A 79 -4.92 -0.04 10.00
N ILE A 80 -4.23 0.55 10.97
CA ILE A 80 -4.41 1.96 11.35
C ILE A 80 -4.03 2.88 10.18
N ALA A 81 -2.89 2.60 9.54
CA ALA A 81 -2.40 3.38 8.41
C ALA A 81 -3.42 3.41 7.26
N LEU A 82 -3.97 2.25 6.88
CA LEU A 82 -4.96 2.17 5.80
C LEU A 82 -6.25 2.92 6.14
N ALA A 83 -6.73 2.83 7.38
CA ALA A 83 -7.92 3.56 7.80
C ALA A 83 -7.72 5.08 7.79
N LEU A 84 -6.56 5.57 8.26
CA LEU A 84 -6.19 6.98 8.19
C LEU A 84 -6.01 7.42 6.74
N PHE A 85 -5.43 6.58 5.91
CA PHE A 85 -5.21 6.82 4.49
C PHE A 85 -6.53 6.96 3.73
N TYR A 86 -7.46 6.02 3.89
CA TYR A 86 -8.78 6.10 3.27
C TYR A 86 -9.57 7.31 3.75
N ARG A 87 -9.47 7.65 5.04
CA ARG A 87 -10.05 8.89 5.56
C ARG A 87 -9.44 10.14 4.93
N ALA A 88 -8.13 10.14 4.71
CA ALA A 88 -7.44 11.23 4.03
C ALA A 88 -7.85 11.33 2.55
N LEU A 89 -7.90 10.20 1.82
CA LEU A 89 -8.37 10.15 0.43
C LEU A 89 -9.82 10.64 0.28
N ALA A 90 -10.68 10.29 1.23
CA ALA A 90 -12.07 10.75 1.25
C ALA A 90 -12.22 12.27 1.43
N SER A 91 -11.20 12.95 1.94
CA SER A 91 -11.21 14.42 2.12
C SER A 91 -11.16 15.23 0.81
N GLY A 92 -11.00 14.56 -0.35
CA GLY A 92 -11.10 15.15 -1.67
C GLY A 92 -9.78 15.53 -2.36
N ASN A 93 -8.63 15.23 -1.74
CA ASN A 93 -7.29 15.53 -2.29
C ASN A 93 -6.50 14.23 -2.58
N MET A 94 -7.09 13.30 -3.37
CA MET A 94 -6.44 12.02 -3.67
C MET A 94 -5.06 12.20 -4.30
N GLY A 95 -4.93 13.17 -5.21
CA GLY A 95 -3.68 13.47 -5.90
C GLY A 95 -2.55 14.02 -5.01
N LEU A 96 -2.83 14.41 -3.76
CA LEU A 96 -1.82 14.81 -2.78
C LEU A 96 -1.59 13.74 -1.71
N VAL A 97 -2.69 13.19 -1.19
CA VAL A 97 -2.68 12.26 -0.06
C VAL A 97 -1.92 10.98 -0.40
N ALA A 98 -2.24 10.37 -1.54
CA ALA A 98 -1.64 9.08 -1.91
C ALA A 98 -0.11 9.17 -2.07
N PRO A 99 0.43 10.17 -2.79
CA PRO A 99 1.88 10.29 -2.92
C PRO A 99 2.62 10.68 -1.65
N VAL A 100 2.03 11.51 -0.79
CA VAL A 100 2.67 11.84 0.50
C VAL A 100 2.82 10.57 1.35
N ALA A 101 1.78 9.75 1.44
CA ALA A 101 1.85 8.49 2.14
C ALA A 101 2.85 7.52 1.49
N ALA A 102 2.89 7.44 0.16
CA ALA A 102 3.81 6.58 -0.58
C ALA A 102 5.28 6.98 -0.39
N VAL A 103 5.59 8.28 -0.47
CA VAL A 103 6.97 8.78 -0.28
C VAL A 103 7.47 8.46 1.13
N LEU A 104 6.68 8.71 2.16
CA LEU A 104 7.07 8.42 3.54
C LEU A 104 7.14 6.90 3.78
N GLY A 105 6.16 6.16 3.26
CA GLY A 105 6.13 4.70 3.33
C GLY A 105 7.35 4.05 2.69
N ALA A 106 7.90 4.64 1.62
CA ALA A 106 9.08 4.13 0.93
C ALA A 106 10.39 4.66 1.51
N ALA A 107 10.49 5.94 1.83
CA ALA A 107 11.74 6.56 2.26
C ALA A 107 12.27 5.96 3.57
N ILE A 108 11.39 5.72 4.55
CA ILE A 108 11.80 5.19 5.85
C ILE A 108 12.41 3.78 5.73
N PRO A 109 11.74 2.77 5.11
CA PRO A 109 12.34 1.46 4.91
C PRO A 109 13.62 1.50 4.06
N THR A 110 13.66 2.31 3.00
CA THR A 110 14.86 2.46 2.15
C THR A 110 16.05 2.95 2.96
N ILE A 111 15.87 3.94 3.82
CA ILE A 111 16.92 4.44 4.71
C ILE A 111 17.36 3.34 5.68
N VAL A 112 16.42 2.67 6.33
CA VAL A 112 16.72 1.59 7.29
C VAL A 112 17.49 0.45 6.60
N THR A 113 17.05 0.02 5.42
CA THR A 113 17.71 -1.05 4.65
C THR A 113 19.11 -0.65 4.21
N ALA A 114 19.31 0.61 3.79
CA ALA A 114 20.63 1.11 3.41
C ALA A 114 21.65 1.04 4.56
N PHE A 115 21.19 1.24 5.82
CA PHE A 115 22.04 1.08 7.00
C PHE A 115 22.23 -0.38 7.41
N ALA A 116 21.23 -1.24 7.23
CA ALA A 116 21.26 -2.63 7.69
C ALA A 116 21.94 -3.57 6.69
N GLU A 117 21.68 -3.41 5.40
CA GLU A 117 22.14 -4.31 4.32
C GLU A 117 23.22 -3.68 3.44
N GLY A 118 23.60 -2.43 3.70
CA GLY A 118 24.54 -1.65 2.91
C GLY A 118 23.89 -0.89 1.77
N PHE A 119 24.63 0.07 1.23
CA PHE A 119 24.16 0.98 0.19
C PHE A 119 23.82 0.21 -1.09
N PRO A 120 22.64 0.41 -1.68
CA PRO A 120 22.34 -0.07 -3.02
C PRO A 120 23.27 0.63 -4.02
N GLY A 121 23.58 -0.02 -5.16
CA GLY A 121 24.43 0.57 -6.18
C GLY A 121 23.89 1.94 -6.67
N TYR A 122 24.77 2.76 -7.26
CA TYR A 122 24.41 4.12 -7.70
C TYR A 122 23.19 4.18 -8.65
N ARG A 123 23.00 3.16 -9.47
CA ARG A 123 21.84 3.06 -10.38
C ARG A 123 20.52 2.99 -9.61
N HIS A 124 20.48 2.19 -8.54
CA HIS A 124 19.31 2.08 -7.66
C HIS A 124 19.03 3.41 -6.98
N VAL A 125 20.05 4.09 -6.45
CA VAL A 125 19.90 5.41 -5.81
C VAL A 125 19.32 6.43 -6.80
N LEU A 126 19.81 6.48 -8.04
CA LEU A 126 19.25 7.35 -9.08
C LEU A 126 17.80 6.97 -9.41
N GLY A 127 17.50 5.67 -9.47
CA GLY A 127 16.14 5.17 -9.65
C GLY A 127 15.23 5.60 -8.50
N PHE A 128 15.67 5.50 -7.25
CA PHE A 128 14.91 5.94 -6.07
C PHE A 128 14.62 7.45 -6.10
N ILE A 129 15.62 8.25 -6.44
CA ILE A 129 15.45 9.71 -6.59
C ILE A 129 14.45 10.01 -7.71
N LEU A 130 14.58 9.34 -8.85
CA LEU A 130 13.68 9.55 -9.99
C LEU A 130 12.25 9.11 -9.68
N ALA A 131 12.07 7.97 -8.98
CA ALA A 131 10.76 7.53 -8.49
C ALA A 131 10.14 8.54 -7.51
N GLY A 132 10.94 9.04 -6.55
CA GLY A 132 10.51 10.07 -5.60
C GLY A 132 10.09 11.37 -6.28
N ILE A 133 10.87 11.84 -7.26
CA ILE A 133 10.52 13.00 -8.10
C ILE A 133 9.23 12.74 -8.87
N GLY A 134 9.09 11.54 -9.46
CA GLY A 134 7.90 11.11 -10.17
C GLY A 134 6.66 11.18 -9.28
N VAL A 135 6.72 10.56 -8.11
CA VAL A 135 5.65 10.58 -7.11
C VAL A 135 5.35 12.01 -6.66
N TRP A 136 6.36 12.84 -6.40
CA TRP A 136 6.17 14.24 -6.02
C TRP A 136 5.49 15.08 -7.12
N LEU A 137 5.88 14.88 -8.40
CA LEU A 137 5.26 15.57 -9.54
C LEU A 137 3.81 15.13 -9.75
N ILE A 138 3.50 13.84 -9.58
CA ILE A 138 2.12 13.31 -9.63
C ILE A 138 1.27 13.99 -8.55
N SER A 139 1.87 14.30 -7.41
CA SER A 139 1.22 14.92 -6.24
C SER A 139 0.93 16.39 -6.40
N ARG A 140 1.65 17.09 -7.28
CA ARG A 140 1.48 18.52 -7.42
C ARG A 140 0.02 18.87 -7.75
N THR A 141 -0.63 19.49 -6.78
CA THR A 141 -1.93 20.12 -6.96
C THR A 141 -1.67 21.57 -7.34
N GLU A 142 -2.39 22.11 -8.31
CA GLU A 142 -2.43 23.55 -8.54
C GLU A 142 -3.11 24.16 -7.31
N ALA A 143 -2.29 24.73 -6.44
CA ALA A 143 -2.67 25.07 -5.08
C ALA A 143 -3.63 26.24 -5.03
N GLY A 144 -4.81 26.01 -4.48
CA GLY A 144 -5.56 27.03 -3.77
C GLY A 144 -4.89 27.32 -2.41
N VAL A 145 -4.95 28.57 -1.98
CA VAL A 145 -4.38 29.06 -0.72
C VAL A 145 -5.04 28.36 0.48
N GLY A 146 -4.28 27.55 1.24
CA GLY A 146 -4.74 26.91 2.47
C GLY A 146 -3.99 25.60 2.77
N ARG A 147 -3.95 25.17 4.04
CA ARG A 147 -3.41 23.85 4.42
C ARG A 147 -4.28 22.76 3.78
N PRO A 148 -3.69 21.86 2.97
CA PRO A 148 -4.46 20.82 2.31
C PRO A 148 -5.13 19.91 3.35
N LYS A 149 -6.45 19.70 3.21
CA LYS A 149 -7.20 18.78 4.08
C LYS A 149 -6.64 17.36 3.90
N GLY A 150 -6.45 16.64 5.02
CA GLY A 150 -5.98 15.26 5.01
C GLY A 150 -4.46 15.07 5.05
N LEU A 151 -3.64 16.13 4.91
CA LEU A 151 -2.18 16.01 4.87
C LEU A 151 -1.60 15.35 6.15
N GLY A 152 -2.04 15.74 7.34
CA GLY A 152 -1.58 15.14 8.59
C GLY A 152 -1.90 13.64 8.68
N MET A 153 -3.10 13.24 8.21
CA MET A 153 -3.47 11.82 8.15
C MET A 153 -2.65 11.07 7.10
N ALA A 154 -2.30 11.70 5.98
CA ALA A 154 -1.42 11.11 4.97
C ALA A 154 -0.01 10.86 5.50
N VAL A 155 0.54 11.80 6.29
CA VAL A 155 1.85 11.64 6.95
C VAL A 155 1.81 10.48 7.93
N LEU A 156 0.81 10.44 8.82
CA LEU A 156 0.66 9.34 9.79
C LEU A 156 0.46 7.99 9.10
N ALA A 157 -0.33 7.95 8.02
CA ALA A 157 -0.52 6.75 7.21
C ALA A 157 0.81 6.30 6.58
N GLY A 158 1.60 7.21 6.01
CA GLY A 158 2.90 6.89 5.43
C GLY A 158 3.89 6.31 6.45
N ILE A 159 3.95 6.86 7.66
CA ILE A 159 4.77 6.32 8.76
C ILE A 159 4.28 4.92 9.15
N GLY A 160 2.96 4.72 9.26
CA GLY A 160 2.38 3.42 9.57
C GLY A 160 2.63 2.38 8.46
N PHE A 161 2.57 2.75 7.19
CA PHE A 161 2.96 1.88 6.07
C PHE A 161 4.45 1.54 6.09
N ALA A 162 5.31 2.49 6.42
CA ALA A 162 6.74 2.20 6.60
C ALA A 162 6.97 1.14 7.69
N GLY A 163 6.30 1.29 8.84
CA GLY A 163 6.32 0.29 9.91
C GLY A 163 5.78 -1.07 9.45
N PHE A 164 4.69 -1.09 8.69
CA PHE A 164 4.15 -2.31 8.08
C PHE A 164 5.21 -3.01 7.21
N TYR A 165 5.86 -2.30 6.28
CA TYR A 165 6.87 -2.88 5.39
C TYR A 165 8.07 -3.45 6.13
N LEU A 166 8.59 -2.71 7.11
CA LEU A 166 9.71 -3.17 7.95
C LEU A 166 9.34 -4.43 8.75
N CYS A 167 8.16 -4.45 9.37
CA CYS A 167 7.71 -5.61 10.14
C CYS A 167 7.41 -6.82 9.24
N ILE A 168 6.86 -6.63 8.04
CA ILE A 168 6.68 -7.70 7.05
C ILE A 168 8.03 -8.32 6.66
N HIS A 169 9.05 -7.50 6.46
CA HIS A 169 10.40 -8.00 6.17
C HIS A 169 10.96 -8.83 7.33
N GLN A 170 10.76 -8.39 8.57
CA GLN A 170 11.17 -9.13 9.77
C GLN A 170 10.39 -10.45 9.97
N ALA A 171 9.22 -10.60 9.37
CA ALA A 171 8.49 -11.89 9.37
C ALA A 171 9.25 -12.98 8.58
N GLY A 172 10.24 -12.60 7.77
CA GLY A 172 11.16 -13.51 7.10
C GLY A 172 10.51 -14.35 6.01
N ASN A 173 11.03 -15.56 5.80
CA ASN A 173 10.64 -16.45 4.70
C ASN A 173 9.47 -17.40 5.04
N ALA A 174 8.65 -17.07 6.03
CA ALA A 174 7.42 -17.81 6.29
C ALA A 174 6.44 -17.70 5.11
N SER A 175 5.43 -18.59 5.06
CA SER A 175 4.42 -18.55 4.00
C SER A 175 3.81 -17.15 3.84
N ALA A 176 3.93 -16.55 2.66
CA ALA A 176 3.36 -15.24 2.36
C ALA A 176 1.85 -15.18 2.60
N LEU A 177 1.14 -16.29 2.39
CA LEU A 177 -0.30 -16.38 2.65
C LEU A 177 -0.60 -16.28 4.14
N TRP A 178 0.15 -17.00 5.00
CA TRP A 178 -0.06 -16.93 6.44
C TRP A 178 0.43 -15.61 7.04
N VAL A 179 1.56 -15.07 6.57
CA VAL A 179 2.03 -13.74 6.98
C VAL A 179 0.97 -12.68 6.66
N ALA A 180 0.40 -12.72 5.46
CA ALA A 180 -0.69 -11.82 5.05
C ALA A 180 -1.97 -12.07 5.88
N ALA A 181 -2.36 -13.32 6.16
CA ALA A 181 -3.54 -13.65 6.95
C ALA A 181 -3.41 -13.17 8.41
N CYS A 182 -2.26 -13.43 9.05
CA CYS A 182 -1.99 -12.98 10.42
C CYS A 182 -1.98 -11.46 10.51
N SER A 183 -1.31 -10.78 9.55
CA SER A 183 -1.31 -9.33 9.44
C SER A 183 -2.73 -8.79 9.25
N ARG A 184 -3.51 -9.39 8.37
CA ARG A 184 -4.90 -8.97 8.12
C ARG A 184 -5.81 -9.17 9.33
N SER A 185 -5.60 -10.25 10.09
CA SER A 185 -6.32 -10.50 11.34
C SER A 185 -6.06 -9.40 12.38
N ALA A 186 -4.79 -9.01 12.58
CA ALA A 186 -4.44 -7.92 13.48
C ALA A 186 -5.00 -6.58 13.01
N ALA A 187 -4.91 -6.29 11.71
CA ALA A 187 -5.49 -5.09 11.11
C ALA A 187 -7.01 -5.00 11.35
N LEU A 188 -7.73 -6.12 11.17
CA LEU A 188 -9.16 -6.22 11.44
C LEU A 188 -9.47 -6.04 12.93
N LEU A 189 -8.70 -6.65 13.83
CA LEU A 189 -8.90 -6.51 15.26
C LEU A 189 -8.74 -5.04 15.69
N VAL A 190 -7.73 -4.36 15.22
CA VAL A 190 -7.48 -2.94 15.56
C VAL A 190 -8.57 -2.05 14.98
N THR A 191 -8.84 -2.14 13.68
CA THR A 191 -9.85 -1.28 13.03
C THR A 191 -11.26 -1.62 13.51
N GLY A 192 -11.56 -2.90 13.73
CA GLY A 192 -12.83 -3.37 14.32
C GLY A 192 -13.03 -2.84 15.74
N SER A 193 -11.98 -2.85 16.58
CA SER A 193 -12.02 -2.25 17.91
C SER A 193 -12.34 -0.75 17.84
N ILE A 194 -11.69 -0.01 16.95
CA ILE A 194 -11.98 1.42 16.74
C ILE A 194 -13.45 1.63 16.31
N VAL A 195 -13.97 0.77 15.44
CA VAL A 195 -15.39 0.86 15.00
C VAL A 195 -16.33 0.59 16.16
N LEU A 196 -16.08 -0.43 16.97
CA LEU A 196 -16.95 -0.83 18.08
C LEU A 196 -16.91 0.21 19.21
N PHE A 197 -15.74 0.54 19.72
CA PHE A 197 -15.58 1.48 20.83
C PHE A 197 -15.90 2.93 20.41
N GLY A 198 -15.61 3.30 19.16
CA GLY A 198 -15.98 4.60 18.59
C GLY A 198 -17.45 4.71 18.22
N ARG A 199 -18.26 3.64 18.40
CA ARG A 199 -19.68 3.58 18.03
C ARG A 199 -19.94 3.97 16.57
N HIS A 200 -19.01 3.58 15.69
CA HIS A 200 -19.10 3.86 14.24
C HIS A 200 -19.86 2.79 13.47
N LEU A 201 -20.34 1.74 14.15
CA LEU A 201 -21.11 0.68 13.51
C LEU A 201 -22.45 1.24 13.00
N ARG A 202 -22.66 1.11 11.69
CA ARG A 202 -23.87 1.56 10.98
C ARG A 202 -24.21 0.55 9.89
N ALA A 203 -25.48 0.50 9.51
CA ALA A 203 -25.87 -0.24 8.32
C ALA A 203 -25.17 0.34 7.08
N VAL A 204 -24.61 -0.54 6.25
CA VAL A 204 -23.88 -0.16 5.03
C VAL A 204 -24.69 -0.65 3.84
N ALA A 205 -24.95 0.24 2.86
CA ALA A 205 -25.69 -0.11 1.66
C ALA A 205 -24.94 -1.16 0.83
N ALA A 206 -25.68 -2.10 0.21
CA ALA A 206 -25.10 -3.18 -0.58
C ALA A 206 -24.07 -2.75 -1.65
N PRO A 207 -24.26 -1.65 -2.40
CA PRO A 207 -23.24 -1.20 -3.34
C PRO A 207 -21.91 -0.81 -2.67
N VAL A 208 -21.95 -0.23 -1.46
CA VAL A 208 -20.75 0.13 -0.70
C VAL A 208 -20.04 -1.11 -0.15
N LEU A 209 -20.82 -2.13 0.27
CA LEU A 209 -20.27 -3.44 0.65
C LEU A 209 -19.54 -4.09 -0.52
N GLY A 210 -20.13 -4.04 -1.72
CA GLY A 210 -19.48 -4.53 -2.95
C GLY A 210 -18.16 -3.83 -3.25
N ILE A 211 -18.14 -2.49 -3.14
CA ILE A 211 -16.90 -1.70 -3.33
C ILE A 211 -15.86 -2.11 -2.29
N ALA A 212 -16.23 -2.26 -1.01
CA ALA A 212 -15.31 -2.64 0.05
C ALA A 212 -14.79 -4.08 -0.14
N ALA A 213 -15.65 -5.01 -0.59
CA ALA A 213 -15.24 -6.38 -0.88
C ALA A 213 -14.18 -6.44 -2.00
N VAL A 214 -14.43 -5.75 -3.12
CA VAL A 214 -13.47 -5.69 -4.23
C VAL A 214 -12.18 -5.00 -3.80
N ALA A 215 -12.27 -3.88 -3.07
CA ALA A 215 -11.10 -3.20 -2.53
C ALA A 215 -10.27 -4.14 -1.63
N GLY A 216 -10.90 -4.93 -0.76
CA GLY A 216 -10.21 -5.86 0.12
C GLY A 216 -9.55 -7.02 -0.61
N ILE A 217 -10.17 -7.55 -1.68
CA ILE A 217 -9.57 -8.58 -2.54
C ILE A 217 -8.34 -8.02 -3.25
N LEU A 218 -8.44 -6.83 -3.81
CA LEU A 218 -7.30 -6.17 -4.48
C LEU A 218 -6.17 -5.86 -3.49
N ASP A 219 -6.51 -5.29 -2.34
CA ASP A 219 -5.52 -4.92 -1.32
C ASP A 219 -4.77 -6.15 -0.79
N ILE A 220 -5.47 -7.25 -0.50
CA ILE A 220 -4.81 -8.47 -0.02
C ILE A 220 -3.98 -9.13 -1.12
N SER A 221 -4.42 -9.08 -2.38
CA SER A 221 -3.64 -9.59 -3.51
C SER A 221 -2.33 -8.81 -3.66
N GLY A 222 -2.39 -7.49 -3.60
CA GLY A 222 -1.21 -6.63 -3.57
C GLY A 222 -0.28 -6.95 -2.40
N THR A 223 -0.84 -7.17 -1.21
CA THR A 223 -0.08 -7.54 -0.01
C THR A 223 0.65 -8.88 -0.18
N ILE A 224 0.00 -9.91 -0.70
CA ILE A 224 0.62 -11.23 -0.92
C ILE A 224 1.80 -11.13 -1.89
N VAL A 225 1.62 -10.46 -3.02
CA VAL A 225 2.69 -10.35 -4.02
C VAL A 225 3.81 -9.42 -3.54
N PHE A 226 3.51 -8.37 -2.76
CA PHE A 226 4.53 -7.55 -2.09
C PHE A 226 5.37 -8.37 -1.10
N ILE A 227 4.74 -9.19 -0.25
CA ILE A 227 5.47 -10.08 0.68
C ILE A 227 6.40 -10.99 -0.13
N ARG A 228 5.94 -11.58 -1.23
CA ARG A 228 6.80 -12.40 -2.10
C ARG A 228 7.95 -11.59 -2.70
N ALA A 229 7.70 -10.38 -3.18
CA ALA A 229 8.75 -9.49 -3.69
C ALA A 229 9.84 -9.24 -2.64
N SER A 230 9.44 -8.90 -1.40
CA SER A 230 10.37 -8.61 -0.31
C SER A 230 11.12 -9.84 0.24
N GLN A 231 10.59 -11.05 0.00
CA GLN A 231 11.24 -12.31 0.38
C GLN A 231 12.33 -12.76 -0.60
N ILE A 232 12.17 -12.42 -1.88
CA ILE A 232 13.10 -12.91 -2.95
C ILE A 232 13.99 -11.80 -3.50
N GLY A 233 13.73 -10.53 -3.14
CA GLY A 233 14.52 -9.36 -3.50
C GLY A 233 14.90 -8.53 -2.27
N ARG A 234 15.54 -7.39 -2.51
CA ARG A 234 15.81 -6.40 -1.46
C ARG A 234 14.52 -5.70 -1.05
N LEU A 235 14.39 -5.38 0.23
CA LEU A 235 13.22 -4.68 0.74
C LEU A 235 13.07 -3.28 0.12
N ASP A 236 14.15 -2.53 0.01
CA ASP A 236 14.16 -1.17 -0.56
C ASP A 236 13.65 -1.16 -2.00
N ASP A 237 14.10 -2.09 -2.86
CA ASP A 237 13.61 -2.24 -4.22
C ASP A 237 12.11 -2.56 -4.25
N ALA A 238 11.68 -3.53 -3.45
CA ALA A 238 10.27 -3.91 -3.37
C ALA A 238 9.38 -2.75 -2.92
N VAL A 239 9.81 -2.01 -1.90
CA VAL A 239 9.04 -0.88 -1.35
C VAL A 239 9.01 0.29 -2.33
N VAL A 240 10.15 0.68 -2.92
CA VAL A 240 10.20 1.82 -3.85
C VAL A 240 9.40 1.54 -5.12
N LEU A 241 9.53 0.33 -5.71
CA LEU A 241 8.73 -0.04 -6.87
C LEU A 241 7.22 -0.07 -6.53
N SER A 242 6.88 -0.68 -5.40
CA SER A 242 5.47 -0.74 -4.98
C SER A 242 4.89 0.63 -4.65
N SER A 243 5.71 1.60 -4.22
CA SER A 243 5.29 2.98 -3.93
C SER A 243 4.80 3.77 -5.15
N LEU A 244 4.87 3.19 -6.35
CA LEU A 244 4.30 3.75 -7.57
C LEU A 244 2.76 3.59 -7.67
N TYR A 245 2.12 2.90 -6.72
CA TYR A 245 0.66 2.71 -6.69
C TYR A 245 -0.17 4.00 -6.84
N PRO A 246 0.28 5.22 -6.40
CA PRO A 246 -0.49 6.43 -6.63
C PRO A 246 -0.68 6.77 -8.11
N ALA A 247 0.23 6.33 -8.98
CA ALA A 247 0.07 6.52 -10.42
C ALA A 247 -1.20 5.82 -10.92
N VAL A 248 -1.45 4.59 -10.48
CA VAL A 248 -2.68 3.84 -10.83
C VAL A 248 -3.90 4.52 -10.22
N THR A 249 -3.85 4.90 -8.93
CA THR A 249 -4.95 5.62 -8.26
C THR A 249 -5.32 6.90 -9.02
N VAL A 250 -4.33 7.70 -9.44
CA VAL A 250 -4.53 8.94 -10.20
C VAL A 250 -5.10 8.66 -11.59
N VAL A 251 -4.62 7.62 -12.29
CA VAL A 251 -5.18 7.22 -13.59
C VAL A 251 -6.65 6.83 -13.46
N LEU A 252 -7.00 6.03 -12.45
CA LEU A 252 -8.39 5.64 -12.20
C LEU A 252 -9.26 6.85 -11.83
N ALA A 253 -8.74 7.77 -11.01
CA ALA A 253 -9.44 9.03 -10.71
C ALA A 253 -9.67 9.86 -11.98
N ARG A 254 -8.71 9.89 -12.90
CA ARG A 254 -8.89 10.53 -14.22
C ARG A 254 -10.01 9.92 -15.02
N ILE A 255 -10.04 8.59 -15.12
CA ILE A 255 -10.99 7.86 -15.97
C ILE A 255 -12.41 7.94 -15.39
N PHE A 256 -12.55 7.67 -14.08
CA PHE A 256 -13.86 7.53 -13.44
C PHE A 256 -14.41 8.81 -12.79
N LEU A 257 -13.53 9.70 -12.33
CA LEU A 257 -13.92 10.98 -11.70
C LEU A 257 -13.70 12.16 -12.65
N HIS A 258 -13.23 11.93 -13.87
CA HIS A 258 -12.97 12.94 -14.90
C HIS A 258 -12.02 14.06 -14.44
N GLU A 259 -11.11 13.75 -13.53
CA GLU A 259 -10.09 14.70 -13.09
C GLU A 259 -9.12 15.03 -14.22
N HIS A 260 -8.74 16.29 -14.38
CA HIS A 260 -7.79 16.71 -15.42
C HIS A 260 -6.34 16.45 -15.00
N PHE A 261 -5.51 15.92 -15.93
CA PHE A 261 -4.08 15.82 -15.71
C PHE A 261 -3.40 17.14 -16.01
N SER A 262 -2.61 17.64 -15.05
CA SER A 262 -1.65 18.68 -15.33
C SER A 262 -0.41 18.10 -16.06
N ARG A 263 0.32 18.97 -16.77
CA ARG A 263 1.60 18.58 -17.41
C ARG A 263 2.58 17.99 -16.39
N ALA A 264 2.60 18.52 -15.17
CA ALA A 264 3.45 18.02 -14.09
C ALA A 264 3.12 16.57 -13.72
N ARG A 265 1.84 16.19 -13.64
CA ARG A 265 1.41 14.81 -13.36
C ARG A 265 1.85 13.85 -14.47
N THR A 266 1.71 14.26 -15.73
CA THR A 266 2.17 13.44 -16.87
C THR A 266 3.68 13.23 -16.84
N ILE A 267 4.47 14.29 -16.61
CA ILE A 267 5.92 14.19 -16.46
C ILE A 267 6.29 13.30 -15.28
N GLY A 268 5.59 13.43 -14.15
CA GLY A 268 5.78 12.59 -12.97
C GLY A 268 5.54 11.11 -13.24
N MET A 269 4.48 10.77 -13.99
CA MET A 269 4.21 9.39 -14.39
C MET A 269 5.31 8.82 -15.30
N VAL A 270 5.80 9.60 -16.26
CA VAL A 270 6.92 9.19 -17.13
C VAL A 270 8.18 8.97 -16.31
N ALA A 271 8.50 9.89 -15.39
CA ALA A 271 9.65 9.76 -14.50
C ALA A 271 9.56 8.50 -13.61
N ALA A 272 8.38 8.25 -13.02
CA ALA A 272 8.13 7.06 -12.21
C ALA A 272 8.33 5.77 -13.02
N LEU A 273 7.80 5.70 -14.25
CA LEU A 273 7.99 4.55 -15.14
C LEU A 273 9.45 4.37 -15.55
N ALA A 274 10.18 5.47 -15.82
CA ALA A 274 11.59 5.43 -16.18
C ALA A 274 12.49 4.97 -15.01
N ALA A 275 12.04 5.13 -13.76
CA ALA A 275 12.76 4.64 -12.58
C ALA A 275 12.76 3.11 -12.48
N VAL A 276 11.72 2.43 -12.99
CA VAL A 276 11.55 0.97 -12.87
C VAL A 276 12.77 0.19 -13.38
N PRO A 277 13.27 0.36 -14.61
CA PRO A 277 14.43 -0.38 -15.08
C PRO A 277 15.74 -0.04 -14.35
N MET A 278 15.82 1.12 -13.68
CA MET A 278 17.00 1.49 -12.88
C MET A 278 17.02 0.78 -11.52
N ILE A 279 15.85 0.46 -10.99
CA ILE A 279 15.68 -0.22 -9.70
C ILE A 279 15.65 -1.74 -9.89
N ALA A 280 15.08 -2.23 -10.98
CA ALA A 280 14.92 -3.66 -11.25
C ALA A 280 16.16 -4.32 -11.91
N GLY A 281 17.10 -3.55 -12.42
CA GLY A 281 18.29 -4.02 -13.17
C GLY A 281 19.58 -3.63 -12.57
#